data_5a66a70ee242e73e761207d930d06d51
#
_entry.id   5a66a70ee242e73e761207d930d06d51
#
_cell.length_a   1.000
_cell.length_b   1.000
_cell.length_c   1.000
_cell.angle_alpha   90.00
_cell.angle_beta   90.00
_cell.angle_gamma   90.00
#
_symmetry.space_group_name_H-M   'P 1'
#
loop_
_entity.id
_entity.type
_entity.pdbx_description
1 polymer ?
#
loop_
_entity_poly.entity_id
_entity_poly.type
_entity_poly.pdbx_seq_one_letter_code
_entity_poly.pdbx_strand_id
1 'polypeptide(L)'
;VLRNMSGAETDYIILDVDREGGVAIGSRRMALAAQRHFFDTIKGGRSIGEKLTCRVLAVGPRRCLVECGGRDMSLSQKDLTYIATPDLRTRYHPGQTLNCVLKEYDRREGQFWVSVKDTVDNPFFGALRRHPIGSRRQAVISGKYGGGVFCTLPDETVCLCLYSTRHSDLDFH
;
A
#
# COMPACT_ATOMS: atom_id res chain seq x y z
N VAL A 1 14.27 2.03 -11.94
CA VAL A 1 12.83 2.12 -11.71
C VAL A 1 12.08 1.26 -12.73
N LEU A 2 12.27 1.46 -14.07
CA LEU A 2 11.53 0.74 -15.11
C LEU A 2 11.63 -0.80 -15.05
N ARG A 3 12.80 -1.34 -14.68
CA ARG A 3 12.99 -2.80 -14.56
C ARG A 3 12.06 -3.47 -13.53
N ASN A 4 11.62 -2.72 -12.53
CA ASN A 4 10.76 -3.23 -11.46
C ASN A 4 9.28 -3.01 -11.73
N MET A 5 8.94 -2.41 -12.89
CA MET A 5 7.56 -2.13 -13.32
C MET A 5 7.03 -3.17 -14.32
N SER A 6 7.77 -4.24 -14.55
CA SER A 6 7.28 -5.33 -15.42
C SER A 6 5.98 -5.90 -14.86
N GLY A 7 4.94 -5.97 -15.71
CA GLY A 7 3.59 -6.37 -15.34
C GLY A 7 2.71 -5.22 -14.81
N ALA A 8 3.25 -3.99 -14.69
CA ALA A 8 2.43 -2.84 -14.34
C ALA A 8 1.59 -2.37 -15.52
N GLU A 9 0.32 -2.06 -15.24
CA GLU A 9 -0.55 -1.38 -16.19
C GLU A 9 -0.33 0.14 -16.05
N THR A 10 -0.07 0.81 -17.19
CA THR A 10 0.15 2.27 -17.23
C THR A 10 -0.52 2.87 -18.46
N ASP A 11 -0.95 4.12 -18.34
CA ASP A 11 -1.59 4.83 -19.43
C ASP A 11 -0.56 5.60 -20.26
N TYR A 12 -0.79 5.64 -21.56
CA TYR A 12 0.01 6.40 -22.53
C TYR A 12 -0.88 7.20 -23.47
N ILE A 13 -0.44 8.39 -23.86
CA ILE A 13 -0.98 9.10 -25.01
C ILE A 13 -0.16 8.69 -26.22
N ILE A 14 -0.82 8.15 -27.24
CA ILE A 14 -0.17 7.78 -28.49
C ILE A 14 0.19 9.06 -29.24
N LEU A 15 1.44 9.19 -29.63
CA LEU A 15 1.98 10.33 -30.32
C LEU A 15 2.10 10.07 -31.82
N ASP A 16 2.50 8.83 -32.17
CA ASP A 16 2.72 8.44 -33.56
C ASP A 16 2.57 6.90 -33.69
N VAL A 17 2.24 6.47 -34.90
CA VAL A 17 2.07 5.06 -35.27
C VAL A 17 2.76 4.78 -36.59
N ASP A 18 3.86 4.06 -36.56
CA ASP A 18 4.48 3.46 -37.73
C ASP A 18 3.79 2.13 -38.06
N ARG A 19 2.94 2.16 -39.08
CA ARG A 19 2.17 0.98 -39.49
C ARG A 19 3.02 -0.04 -40.23
N GLU A 20 4.09 0.40 -40.94
CA GLU A 20 4.99 -0.50 -41.65
C GLU A 20 5.93 -1.21 -40.70
N GLY A 21 6.49 -0.49 -39.73
CA GLY A 21 7.34 -1.07 -38.68
C GLY A 21 6.58 -1.75 -37.56
N GLY A 22 5.24 -1.61 -37.49
CA GLY A 22 4.42 -2.20 -36.42
C GLY A 22 4.69 -1.61 -35.05
N VAL A 23 5.12 -0.34 -34.95
CA VAL A 23 5.52 0.34 -33.75
C VAL A 23 4.64 1.56 -33.47
N ALA A 24 4.22 1.72 -32.21
CA ALA A 24 3.56 2.93 -31.75
C ALA A 24 4.44 3.65 -30.71
N ILE A 25 4.52 4.98 -30.83
CA ILE A 25 5.23 5.85 -29.88
C ILE A 25 4.21 6.45 -28.94
N GLY A 26 4.38 6.23 -27.63
CA GLY A 26 3.50 6.75 -26.61
C GLY A 26 4.23 7.56 -25.52
N SER A 27 3.53 8.50 -24.92
CA SER A 27 4.04 9.34 -23.85
C SER A 27 3.27 9.10 -22.54
N ARG A 28 3.89 8.40 -21.60
CA ARG A 28 3.36 8.26 -20.22
C ARG A 28 3.32 9.63 -19.53
N ARG A 29 4.33 10.47 -19.73
CA ARG A 29 4.39 11.80 -19.13
C ARG A 29 3.17 12.66 -19.48
N MET A 30 2.73 12.62 -20.73
CA MET A 30 1.54 13.36 -21.16
C MET A 30 0.25 12.77 -20.57
N ALA A 31 0.15 11.44 -20.49
CA ALA A 31 -0.98 10.78 -19.85
C ALA A 31 -1.09 11.17 -18.37
N LEU A 32 0.02 11.11 -17.62
CA LEU A 32 0.05 11.56 -16.24
C LEU A 32 -0.28 13.05 -16.07
N ALA A 33 0.17 13.91 -17.00
CA ALA A 33 -0.14 15.34 -16.96
C ALA A 33 -1.65 15.59 -17.16
N ALA A 34 -2.29 14.88 -18.08
CA ALA A 34 -3.72 14.96 -18.31
C ALA A 34 -4.52 14.46 -17.10
N GLN A 35 -4.11 13.35 -16.50
CA GLN A 35 -4.74 12.81 -15.28
C GLN A 35 -4.59 13.77 -14.09
N ARG A 36 -3.41 14.38 -13.89
CA ARG A 36 -3.20 15.41 -12.86
C ARG A 36 -4.12 16.60 -13.07
N HIS A 37 -4.19 17.11 -14.28
CA HIS A 37 -5.07 18.21 -14.60
C HIS A 37 -6.52 17.89 -14.24
N PHE A 38 -7.01 16.73 -14.63
CA PHE A 38 -8.36 16.27 -14.30
C PHE A 38 -8.54 16.13 -12.78
N PHE A 39 -7.57 15.54 -12.09
CA PHE A 39 -7.60 15.35 -10.64
C PHE A 39 -7.68 16.69 -9.88
N ASP A 40 -6.90 17.68 -10.30
CA ASP A 40 -6.78 18.98 -9.62
C ASP A 40 -7.92 19.95 -9.99
N THR A 41 -8.61 19.75 -11.13
CA THR A 41 -9.68 20.66 -11.63
C THR A 41 -11.08 20.18 -11.35
N ILE A 42 -11.26 19.09 -10.60
CA ILE A 42 -12.60 18.58 -10.27
C ILE A 42 -13.43 19.66 -9.54
N LYS A 43 -14.67 19.84 -9.97
CA LYS A 43 -15.59 20.79 -9.35
C LYS A 43 -15.84 20.40 -7.89
N GLY A 44 -15.71 21.38 -6.98
CA GLY A 44 -15.85 21.16 -5.53
C GLY A 44 -14.53 20.82 -4.82
N GLY A 45 -13.43 20.58 -5.59
CA GLY A 45 -12.14 20.18 -5.02
C GLY A 45 -12.12 18.75 -4.51
N ARG A 46 -10.99 18.37 -3.92
CA ARG A 46 -10.80 17.08 -3.27
C ARG A 46 -10.97 17.24 -1.76
N SER A 47 -11.57 16.25 -1.12
CA SER A 47 -11.81 16.24 0.33
C SER A 47 -10.96 15.18 1.01
N ILE A 48 -10.37 15.54 2.15
CA ILE A 48 -9.70 14.55 3.01
C ILE A 48 -10.72 13.48 3.41
N GLY A 49 -10.35 12.21 3.33
CA GLY A 49 -11.25 11.07 3.52
C GLY A 49 -11.91 10.58 2.24
N GLU A 50 -11.74 11.26 1.10
CA GLU A 50 -12.27 10.81 -0.19
C GLU A 50 -11.67 9.46 -0.58
N LYS A 51 -12.53 8.53 -1.04
CA LYS A 51 -12.11 7.23 -1.55
C LYS A 51 -11.62 7.38 -2.99
N LEU A 52 -10.44 6.89 -3.22
CA LEU A 52 -9.74 6.90 -4.50
C LEU A 52 -9.26 5.49 -4.83
N THR A 53 -8.77 5.32 -6.05
CA THR A 53 -8.05 4.13 -6.47
C THR A 53 -6.63 4.48 -6.86
N CYS A 54 -5.68 3.60 -6.55
CA CYS A 54 -4.31 3.69 -7.02
C CYS A 54 -3.87 2.39 -7.68
N ARG A 55 -2.97 2.49 -8.62
CA ARG A 55 -2.41 1.36 -9.37
C ARG A 55 -1.01 1.05 -8.87
N VAL A 56 -0.71 -0.20 -8.58
CA VAL A 56 0.62 -0.63 -8.15
C VAL A 56 1.53 -0.72 -9.37
N LEU A 57 2.61 0.06 -9.38
CA LEU A 57 3.60 0.08 -10.45
C LEU A 57 4.78 -0.84 -10.15
N ALA A 58 5.25 -0.86 -8.91
CA ALA A 58 6.36 -1.70 -8.48
C ALA A 58 6.26 -2.02 -6.99
N VAL A 59 6.76 -3.18 -6.60
CA VAL A 59 6.75 -3.64 -5.21
C VAL A 59 8.16 -3.98 -4.76
N GLY A 60 8.58 -3.35 -3.68
CA GLY A 60 9.79 -3.70 -2.93
C GLY A 60 9.43 -4.36 -1.59
N PRO A 61 10.44 -4.80 -0.82
CA PRO A 61 10.18 -5.48 0.45
C PRO A 61 9.42 -4.63 1.46
N ARG A 62 9.63 -3.31 1.46
CA ARG A 62 9.09 -2.38 2.48
C ARG A 62 8.28 -1.22 1.91
N ARG A 63 8.22 -1.07 0.60
CA ARG A 63 7.53 0.03 -0.09
C ARG A 63 6.90 -0.45 -1.40
N CYS A 64 5.77 0.15 -1.74
CA CYS A 64 5.16 0.03 -3.07
C CYS A 64 5.21 1.38 -3.77
N LEU A 65 5.60 1.37 -5.04
CA LEU A 65 5.40 2.51 -5.93
C LEU A 65 4.00 2.38 -6.52
N VAL A 66 3.19 3.40 -6.34
CA VAL A 66 1.82 3.44 -6.87
C VAL A 66 1.60 4.69 -7.71
N GLU A 67 0.67 4.60 -8.66
CA GLU A 67 0.15 5.73 -9.41
C GLU A 67 -1.26 6.06 -8.91
N CYS A 68 -1.50 7.32 -8.55
CA CYS A 68 -2.79 7.82 -8.15
C CYS A 68 -2.97 9.25 -8.65
N GLY A 69 -4.10 9.58 -9.26
CA GLY A 69 -4.39 10.93 -9.74
C GLY A 69 -3.31 11.52 -10.66
N GLY A 70 -2.67 10.68 -11.49
CA GLY A 70 -1.60 11.09 -12.40
C GLY A 70 -0.25 11.37 -11.73
N ARG A 71 -0.05 10.92 -10.51
CA ARG A 71 1.21 11.07 -9.75
C ARG A 71 1.72 9.72 -9.26
N ASP A 72 3.02 9.52 -9.39
CA ASP A 72 3.71 8.37 -8.81
C ASP A 72 4.11 8.70 -7.38
N MET A 73 3.76 7.83 -6.43
CA MET A 73 4.13 7.99 -5.02
C MET A 73 4.59 6.67 -4.41
N SER A 74 5.50 6.77 -3.44
CA SER A 74 6.06 5.61 -2.75
C SER A 74 5.37 5.44 -1.40
N LEU A 75 4.46 4.48 -1.30
CA LEU A 75 3.78 4.12 -0.06
C LEU A 75 4.63 3.16 0.76
N SER A 76 4.75 3.44 2.04
CA SER A 76 5.38 2.56 3.01
C SER A 76 4.39 1.51 3.53
N GLN A 77 4.89 0.50 4.24
CA GLN A 77 4.03 -0.47 4.91
C GLN A 77 2.99 0.19 5.83
N LYS A 78 3.35 1.31 6.47
CA LYS A 78 2.44 2.05 7.37
C LYS A 78 1.24 2.64 6.65
N ASP A 79 1.35 2.89 5.35
CA ASP A 79 0.27 3.43 4.51
C ASP A 79 -0.56 2.32 3.87
N LEU A 80 0.02 1.13 3.74
CA LEU A 80 -0.57 0.01 2.99
C LEU A 80 -1.38 -0.94 3.87
N THR A 81 -0.92 -1.22 5.09
CA THR A 81 -1.53 -2.26 5.94
C THR A 81 -1.33 -1.98 7.42
N TYR A 82 -2.28 -2.44 8.24
CA TYR A 82 -2.13 -2.47 9.70
C TYR A 82 -1.27 -3.64 10.18
N ILE A 83 -1.12 -4.68 9.35
CA ILE A 83 -0.39 -5.89 9.71
C ILE A 83 1.08 -5.73 9.35
N ALA A 84 1.97 -6.02 10.29
CA ALA A 84 3.39 -6.10 10.02
C ALA A 84 3.68 -7.23 9.02
N THR A 85 4.16 -6.88 7.84
CA THR A 85 4.49 -7.81 6.77
C THR A 85 5.99 -7.75 6.52
N PRO A 86 6.72 -8.86 6.69
CA PRO A 86 8.18 -8.87 6.48
C PRO A 86 8.59 -8.46 5.06
N ASP A 87 7.77 -8.84 4.08
CA ASP A 87 7.99 -8.54 2.67
C ASP A 87 6.65 -8.22 1.97
N LEU A 88 6.50 -6.99 1.51
CA LEU A 88 5.28 -6.55 0.82
C LEU A 88 5.03 -7.28 -0.50
N ARG A 89 6.06 -7.88 -1.12
CA ARG A 89 5.94 -8.67 -2.35
C ARG A 89 5.10 -9.94 -2.19
N THR A 90 4.86 -10.38 -0.95
CA THR A 90 3.96 -11.50 -0.66
C THR A 90 2.47 -11.12 -0.73
N ARG A 91 2.15 -9.83 -0.69
CA ARG A 91 0.76 -9.32 -0.66
C ARG A 91 0.40 -8.46 -1.86
N TYR A 92 1.38 -7.77 -2.43
CA TYR A 92 1.17 -6.80 -3.51
C TYR A 92 1.99 -7.18 -4.73
N HIS A 93 1.47 -6.88 -5.91
CA HIS A 93 2.15 -7.14 -7.19
C HIS A 93 1.89 -5.99 -8.18
N PRO A 94 2.79 -5.75 -9.13
CA PRO A 94 2.58 -4.77 -10.19
C PRO A 94 1.30 -5.06 -10.99
N GLY A 95 0.60 -4.02 -11.42
CA GLY A 95 -0.69 -4.11 -12.13
C GLY A 95 -1.92 -4.19 -11.20
N GLN A 96 -1.74 -4.44 -9.91
CA GLN A 96 -2.83 -4.49 -8.95
C GLN A 96 -3.44 -3.10 -8.74
N THR A 97 -4.77 -3.02 -8.73
CA THR A 97 -5.52 -1.82 -8.33
C THR A 97 -5.89 -1.93 -6.86
N LEU A 98 -5.63 -0.88 -6.09
CA LEU A 98 -5.93 -0.78 -4.67
C LEU A 98 -6.87 0.38 -4.41
N ASN A 99 -7.84 0.17 -3.53
CA ASN A 99 -8.60 1.28 -2.96
C ASN A 99 -7.73 2.02 -1.95
N CYS A 100 -7.86 3.33 -1.91
CA CYS A 100 -7.14 4.18 -0.95
C CYS A 100 -8.00 5.36 -0.52
N VAL A 101 -7.58 6.03 0.54
CA VAL A 101 -8.24 7.21 1.10
C VAL A 101 -7.27 8.37 1.03
N LEU A 102 -7.76 9.53 0.59
CA LEU A 102 -7.00 10.78 0.56
C LEU A 102 -6.76 11.27 1.99
N LYS A 103 -5.50 11.37 2.40
CA LYS A 103 -5.09 11.79 3.75
C LYS A 103 -4.71 13.25 3.84
N GLU A 104 -3.99 13.71 2.84
CA GLU A 104 -3.48 15.06 2.75
C GLU A 104 -3.61 15.54 1.30
N TYR A 105 -3.94 16.82 1.12
CA TYR A 105 -3.98 17.44 -0.19
C TYR A 105 -3.58 18.91 -0.09
N ASP A 106 -2.41 19.23 -0.62
CA ASP A 106 -1.96 20.60 -0.84
C ASP A 106 -2.25 21.02 -2.27
N ARG A 107 -3.31 21.80 -2.43
CA ARG A 107 -3.74 22.27 -3.75
C ARG A 107 -2.74 23.26 -4.38
N ARG A 108 -1.95 23.97 -3.59
CA ARG A 108 -0.99 24.97 -4.09
C ARG A 108 0.23 24.28 -4.70
N GLU A 109 0.77 23.32 -3.98
CA GLU A 109 1.89 22.49 -4.42
C GLU A 109 1.46 21.35 -5.32
N GLY A 110 0.15 21.10 -5.42
CA GLY A 110 -0.41 19.97 -6.17
C GLY A 110 0.05 18.62 -5.61
N GLN A 111 0.41 18.55 -4.33
CA GLN A 111 0.84 17.33 -3.65
C GLN A 111 -0.28 16.75 -2.82
N PHE A 112 -0.33 15.44 -2.76
CA PHE A 112 -1.27 14.73 -1.89
C PHE A 112 -0.69 13.42 -1.41
N TRP A 113 -1.29 12.87 -0.35
CA TRP A 113 -0.93 11.60 0.22
C TRP A 113 -2.16 10.71 0.38
N VAL A 114 -2.00 9.41 0.15
CA VAL A 114 -3.08 8.43 0.28
C VAL A 114 -2.69 7.31 1.23
N SER A 115 -3.70 6.69 1.82
CA SER A 115 -3.56 5.51 2.68
C SER A 115 -4.45 4.39 2.16
N VAL A 116 -3.88 3.23 1.90
CA VAL A 116 -4.61 2.02 1.52
C VAL A 116 -5.23 1.37 2.76
N LYS A 117 -4.50 1.30 3.87
CA LYS A 117 -4.99 0.67 5.10
C LYS A 117 -6.27 1.31 5.64
N ASP A 118 -6.44 2.63 5.44
CA ASP A 118 -7.60 3.36 5.98
C ASP A 118 -8.90 3.10 5.18
N THR A 119 -8.86 2.23 4.17
CA THR A 119 -10.06 1.72 3.47
C THR A 119 -10.77 0.61 4.24
N VAL A 120 -10.11 0.04 5.24
CA VAL A 120 -10.63 -1.01 6.12
C VAL A 120 -10.58 -0.54 7.57
N ASP A 121 -11.44 -1.13 8.40
CA ASP A 121 -11.42 -0.83 9.83
C ASP A 121 -10.08 -1.25 10.46
N ASN A 122 -9.61 -0.44 11.38
CA ASN A 122 -8.41 -0.76 12.12
C ASN A 122 -8.65 -1.99 13.02
N PRO A 123 -7.96 -3.14 12.80
CA PRO A 123 -8.18 -4.36 13.57
C PRO A 123 -7.88 -4.20 15.07
N PHE A 124 -7.09 -3.17 15.44
CA PHE A 124 -6.84 -2.86 16.86
C PHE A 124 -8.02 -2.17 17.54
N PHE A 125 -8.98 -1.63 16.76
CA PHE A 125 -10.14 -0.98 17.34
C PHE A 125 -11.02 -2.02 18.06
N GLY A 126 -11.19 -1.86 19.36
CA GLY A 126 -11.93 -2.81 20.18
C GLY A 126 -11.20 -4.15 20.43
N ALA A 127 -9.91 -4.29 20.14
CA ALA A 127 -9.13 -5.51 20.35
C ALA A 127 -9.19 -6.01 21.79
N LEU A 128 -9.12 -5.13 22.79
CA LEU A 128 -9.25 -5.50 24.21
C LEU A 128 -10.61 -6.10 24.58
N ARG A 129 -11.68 -5.72 23.87
CA ARG A 129 -13.02 -6.33 24.08
C ARG A 129 -13.09 -7.73 23.47
N ARG A 130 -12.49 -7.90 22.26
CA ARG A 130 -12.48 -9.22 21.58
C ARG A 130 -11.51 -10.19 22.25
N HIS A 131 -10.43 -9.67 22.83
CA HIS A 131 -9.35 -10.45 23.47
C HIS A 131 -9.12 -9.96 24.89
N PRO A 132 -10.02 -10.28 25.83
CA PRO A 132 -9.87 -9.84 27.22
C PRO A 132 -8.62 -10.45 27.86
N ILE A 133 -8.07 -9.75 28.84
CA ILE A 133 -6.92 -10.21 29.62
C ILE A 133 -7.20 -11.59 30.21
N GLY A 134 -6.23 -12.51 30.10
CA GLY A 134 -6.35 -13.90 30.54
C GLY A 134 -6.99 -14.85 29.52
N SER A 135 -7.54 -14.34 28.39
CA SER A 135 -8.06 -15.22 27.33
C SER A 135 -6.94 -15.94 26.58
N ARG A 136 -7.18 -17.21 26.24
CA ARG A 136 -6.28 -18.00 25.38
C ARG A 136 -6.73 -17.92 23.94
N ARG A 137 -5.79 -17.67 23.02
CA ARG A 137 -6.04 -17.56 21.57
C ARG A 137 -4.97 -18.33 20.80
N GLN A 138 -5.36 -18.87 19.66
CA GLN A 138 -4.40 -19.32 18.66
C GLN A 138 -3.92 -18.13 17.85
N ALA A 139 -2.64 -18.11 17.51
CA ALA A 139 -2.03 -17.06 16.72
C ALA A 139 -0.93 -17.65 15.84
N VAL A 140 -0.64 -16.97 14.72
CA VAL A 140 0.47 -17.30 13.84
C VAL A 140 1.62 -16.34 14.13
N ILE A 141 2.84 -16.86 14.32
CA ILE A 141 4.03 -16.03 14.46
C ILE A 141 4.27 -15.33 13.13
N SER A 142 4.22 -14.01 13.14
CA SER A 142 4.37 -13.16 11.95
C SER A 142 5.73 -12.46 11.88
N GLY A 143 6.51 -12.48 12.95
CA GLY A 143 7.85 -11.88 12.97
C GLY A 143 8.54 -12.04 14.30
N LYS A 144 9.86 -11.77 14.31
CA LYS A 144 10.69 -11.79 15.49
C LYS A 144 11.34 -10.44 15.74
N TYR A 145 11.66 -10.17 16.99
CA TYR A 145 12.54 -9.08 17.40
C TYR A 145 13.34 -9.48 18.64
N GLY A 146 14.33 -8.68 19.05
CA GLY A 146 15.26 -9.05 20.12
C GLY A 146 14.66 -9.33 21.50
N GLY A 147 13.41 -8.95 21.75
CA GLY A 147 12.71 -9.16 23.04
C GLY A 147 11.48 -10.09 22.99
N GLY A 148 11.16 -10.67 21.81
CA GLY A 148 9.98 -11.49 21.66
C GLY A 148 9.56 -11.77 20.22
N VAL A 149 8.33 -12.25 20.04
CA VAL A 149 7.74 -12.53 18.74
C VAL A 149 6.45 -11.73 18.55
N PHE A 150 6.24 -11.29 17.30
CA PHE A 150 4.94 -10.80 16.89
C PHE A 150 4.06 -11.96 16.44
N CYS A 151 2.85 -11.98 16.92
CA CYS A 151 1.84 -12.97 16.57
C CYS A 151 0.62 -12.28 15.98
N THR A 152 0.05 -12.86 14.94
CA THR A 152 -1.19 -12.38 14.32
C THR A 152 -2.32 -13.33 14.67
N LEU A 153 -3.39 -12.78 15.24
CA LEU A 153 -4.62 -13.49 15.55
C LEU A 153 -5.49 -13.66 14.29
N PRO A 154 -6.49 -14.57 14.30
CA PRO A 154 -7.36 -14.80 13.14
C PRO A 154 -8.15 -13.56 12.67
N ASP A 155 -8.40 -12.60 13.57
CA ASP A 155 -9.05 -11.31 13.27
C ASP A 155 -8.06 -10.21 12.87
N GLU A 156 -6.85 -10.59 12.45
CA GLU A 156 -5.76 -9.70 12.05
C GLU A 156 -5.19 -8.80 13.17
N THR A 157 -5.62 -8.98 14.41
CA THR A 157 -5.01 -8.29 15.56
C THR A 157 -3.59 -8.80 15.76
N VAL A 158 -2.62 -7.89 15.81
CA VAL A 158 -1.22 -8.21 16.07
C VAL A 158 -0.94 -8.09 17.58
N CYS A 159 -0.36 -9.13 18.15
CA CYS A 159 0.07 -9.20 19.52
C CYS A 159 1.59 -9.28 19.61
N LEU A 160 2.15 -8.75 20.68
CA LEU A 160 3.55 -8.92 21.03
C LEU A 160 3.65 -9.92 22.19
N CYS A 161 4.32 -11.04 21.94
CA CYS A 161 4.64 -12.04 22.96
C CYS A 161 6.10 -11.90 23.36
N LEU A 162 6.34 -11.40 24.57
CA LEU A 162 7.69 -11.26 25.11
C LEU A 162 8.28 -12.64 25.40
N TYR A 163 9.59 -12.77 25.23
CA TYR A 163 10.31 -13.96 25.70
C TYR A 163 10.19 -14.09 27.21
N SER A 164 10.17 -15.32 27.67
CA SER A 164 10.17 -15.65 29.08
C SER A 164 11.49 -16.34 29.46
N THR A 165 11.67 -16.61 30.77
CA THR A 165 12.81 -17.40 31.22
C THR A 165 12.84 -18.83 30.68
N ARG A 166 11.72 -19.32 30.10
CA ARG A 166 11.57 -20.67 29.53
C ARG A 166 11.70 -20.71 28.00
N HIS A 167 11.52 -19.59 27.35
CA HIS A 167 11.51 -19.51 25.87
C HIS A 167 12.33 -18.31 25.42
N SER A 168 13.21 -18.53 24.47
CA SER A 168 14.11 -17.56 23.89
C SER A 168 13.95 -17.51 22.37
N ASP A 169 14.77 -16.72 21.69
CA ASP A 169 14.78 -16.62 20.22
C ASP A 169 15.05 -17.97 19.52
N LEU A 170 15.78 -18.88 20.20
CA LEU A 170 16.14 -20.19 19.65
C LEU A 170 14.97 -21.18 19.57
N ASP A 171 13.92 -20.95 20.33
CA ASP A 171 12.74 -21.82 20.37
C ASP A 171 11.73 -21.53 19.24
N PHE A 172 11.97 -20.46 18.47
CA PHE A 172 11.08 -19.99 17.38
C PHE A 172 11.84 -19.94 16.06
N HIS A 173 11.43 -20.74 15.10
CA HIS A 173 12.05 -20.86 13.77
C HIS A 173 11.18 -20.19 12.69
#